data_4b52ff01a58ba20bae058fc6284fea33
#
_entry.id   4b52ff01a58ba20bae058fc6284fea33
#
_cell.length_a   1.000
_cell.length_b   1.000
_cell.length_c   1.000
_cell.angle_alpha   90.00
_cell.angle_beta   90.00
_cell.angle_gamma   90.00
#
_symmetry.space_group_name_H-M   'P 1'
#
loop_
_entity.id
_entity.type
_entity.pdbx_description
1 polymer ?
#
loop_
_entity_poly.entity_id
_entity_poly.type
_entity_poly.pdbx_seq_one_letter_code
_entity_poly.pdbx_strand_id
1 'polypeptide(L)'
;VSEAPAETEDPTKLIIRAMDAINQDDDWYLLGQIGQYITAAKPDFDTRSYGKRKLSDLVKSLPLFETRRGEGNQVEVRRLD
;
A
#
# COMPACT_ATOMS: atom_id res chain seq x y z
N VAL A 1 -18.26 10.85 -15.62
CA VAL A 1 -17.92 10.45 -15.14
C VAL A 1 -17.69 9.85 -14.39
N SER A 2 -17.76 9.75 -14.14
CA SER A 2 -17.52 9.27 -13.45
C SER A 2 -17.41 8.98 -12.66
N GLU A 3 -17.56 8.98 -12.36
CA GLU A 3 -17.31 8.79 -11.51
C GLU A 3 -17.11 7.89 -10.80
N ALA A 4 -16.36 7.73 -10.98
CA ALA A 4 -16.06 6.66 -10.11
C ALA A 4 -16.14 7.13 -8.68
N PRO A 5 -16.70 6.33 -7.79
CA PRO A 5 -16.75 6.73 -6.42
C PRO A 5 -15.35 6.98 -5.89
N ALA A 6 -15.18 8.08 -5.20
CA ALA A 6 -13.87 8.46 -4.70
C ALA A 6 -13.34 7.43 -3.70
N GLU A 7 -14.24 6.74 -3.00
CA GLU A 7 -13.81 5.79 -1.99
C GLU A 7 -13.18 4.54 -2.58
N THR A 8 -13.31 4.34 -3.89
CA THR A 8 -12.69 3.18 -4.53
C THR A 8 -11.50 3.58 -5.36
N GLU A 9 -10.72 4.52 -4.84
CA GLU A 9 -9.48 4.91 -5.49
C GLU A 9 -8.57 3.69 -5.61
N ASP A 10 -7.80 3.64 -6.72
CA ASP A 10 -6.92 2.51 -6.99
C ASP A 10 -5.88 2.36 -5.88
N PRO A 11 -5.86 1.20 -5.19
CA PRO A 11 -4.90 1.01 -4.10
C PRO A 11 -3.45 1.04 -4.58
N THR A 12 -3.19 0.66 -5.84
CA THR A 12 -1.85 0.73 -6.39
C THR A 12 -1.33 2.16 -6.35
N LYS A 13 -2.18 3.12 -6.74
CA LYS A 13 -1.76 4.52 -6.73
C LYS A 13 -1.51 5.02 -5.32
N LEU A 14 -2.33 4.61 -4.36
CA LEU A 14 -2.14 5.01 -2.98
C LEU A 14 -0.81 4.52 -2.44
N ILE A 15 -0.46 3.27 -2.74
CA ILE A 15 0.79 2.69 -2.26
C ILE A 15 1.97 3.37 -2.92
N ILE A 16 1.90 3.64 -4.22
CA ILE A 16 2.98 4.34 -4.93
C ILE A 16 3.19 5.74 -4.34
N ARG A 17 2.11 6.45 -4.05
CA ARG A 17 2.23 7.76 -3.43
C ARG A 17 2.89 7.68 -2.07
N ALA A 18 2.56 6.64 -1.30
CA ALA A 18 3.18 6.46 0.00
C ALA A 18 4.67 6.22 -0.14
N MET A 19 5.06 5.38 -1.10
CA MET A 19 6.47 5.11 -1.34
C MET A 19 7.21 6.37 -1.76
N ASP A 20 6.60 7.16 -2.66
CA ASP A 20 7.23 8.40 -3.11
C ASP A 20 7.38 9.39 -1.96
N ALA A 21 6.43 9.43 -1.05
CA ALA A 21 6.49 10.33 0.10
C ALA A 21 7.55 9.91 1.09
N ILE A 22 7.71 8.61 1.30
CA ILE A 22 8.74 8.09 2.19
C ILE A 22 10.13 8.37 1.62
N ASN A 23 10.28 8.21 0.32
CA ASN A 23 11.47 8.63 -0.43
C ASN A 23 12.77 8.16 0.22
N GLN A 24 12.88 6.86 0.42
CA GLN A 24 14.09 6.26 0.97
C GLN A 24 14.97 5.70 -0.15
N ASP A 25 16.24 5.47 0.16
CA ASP A 25 17.19 4.96 -0.83
C ASP A 25 17.00 3.47 -1.11
N ASP A 26 16.39 2.76 -0.18
CA ASP A 26 16.20 1.32 -0.28
C ASP A 26 15.01 1.00 -1.17
N ASP A 27 15.13 -0.07 -1.95
CA ASP A 27 14.02 -0.54 -2.79
C ASP A 27 12.89 -1.12 -1.96
N TRP A 28 13.19 -1.65 -0.78
CA TRP A 28 12.21 -2.30 0.07
C TRP A 28 11.69 -1.32 1.11
N TYR A 29 10.38 -1.19 1.15
CA TYR A 29 9.68 -0.28 2.07
C TYR A 29 8.98 -1.09 3.13
N LEU A 30 8.97 -0.60 4.35
CA LEU A 30 8.21 -1.25 5.42
C LEU A 30 6.72 -1.03 5.20
N LEU A 31 5.98 -2.12 5.20
CA LEU A 31 4.54 -2.05 5.00
C LEU A 31 3.87 -1.18 6.05
N GLY A 32 4.37 -1.23 7.29
CA GLY A 32 3.82 -0.39 8.35
C GLY A 32 3.92 1.09 8.05
N GLN A 33 5.04 1.51 7.47
CA GLN A 33 5.20 2.91 7.10
C GLN A 33 4.25 3.30 5.98
N ILE A 34 4.08 2.41 5.01
CA ILE A 34 3.15 2.66 3.92
C ILE A 34 1.74 2.80 4.48
N GLY A 35 1.35 1.90 5.38
CA GLY A 35 0.03 1.96 5.99
C GLY A 35 -0.19 3.23 6.78
N GLN A 36 0.81 3.66 7.53
CA GLN A 36 0.69 4.90 8.30
C GLN A 36 0.49 6.10 7.38
N TYR A 37 1.24 6.14 6.28
CA TYR A 37 1.08 7.24 5.34
C TYR A 37 -0.32 7.26 4.74
N ILE A 38 -0.80 6.08 4.32
CA ILE A 38 -2.12 6.00 3.68
C ILE A 38 -3.20 6.41 4.67
N THR A 39 -3.11 5.95 5.92
CA THR A 39 -4.09 6.29 6.93
C THR A 39 -4.08 7.80 7.22
N ALA A 40 -2.90 8.40 7.23
CA ALA A 40 -2.80 9.84 7.45
C ALA A 40 -3.37 10.63 6.28
N ALA A 41 -3.15 10.15 5.06
CA ALA A 41 -3.64 10.84 3.86
C ALA A 41 -5.13 10.61 3.64
N LYS A 42 -5.62 9.42 3.97
CA LYS A 42 -7.03 9.05 3.83
C LYS A 42 -7.49 8.33 5.08
N PRO A 43 -7.95 9.08 6.08
CA PRO A 43 -8.34 8.46 7.36
C PRO A 43 -9.45 7.41 7.23
N ASP A 44 -10.26 7.50 6.18
CA ASP A 44 -11.33 6.54 5.98
C ASP A 44 -10.92 5.38 5.07
N PHE A 45 -9.64 5.26 4.77
CA PHE A 45 -9.15 4.13 3.98
C PHE A 45 -9.38 2.82 4.73
N ASP A 46 -9.90 1.83 4.02
CA ASP A 46 -10.19 0.53 4.61
C ASP A 46 -9.92 -0.55 3.58
N THR A 47 -9.04 -1.48 3.91
CA THR A 47 -8.70 -2.57 3.00
C THR A 47 -9.89 -3.46 2.71
N ARG A 48 -10.88 -3.48 3.60
CA ARG A 48 -12.08 -4.28 3.36
C ARG A 48 -12.89 -3.74 2.19
N SER A 49 -12.74 -2.48 1.85
CA SER A 49 -13.37 -1.93 0.66
C SER A 49 -12.87 -2.60 -0.62
N TYR A 50 -11.74 -3.25 -0.56
CA TYR A 50 -11.14 -3.95 -1.69
C TYR A 50 -11.23 -5.46 -1.52
N GLY A 51 -12.01 -5.92 -0.54
CA GLY A 51 -12.20 -7.34 -0.32
C GLY A 51 -11.06 -8.01 0.43
N LYS A 52 -10.23 -7.24 1.13
CA LYS A 52 -9.10 -7.76 1.86
C LYS A 52 -9.20 -7.40 3.33
N ARG A 53 -8.64 -8.25 4.17
CA ARG A 53 -8.67 -8.03 5.62
C ARG A 53 -7.56 -7.11 6.10
N LYS A 54 -6.40 -7.19 5.46
CA LYS A 54 -5.21 -6.48 5.88
C LYS A 54 -4.55 -5.82 4.70
N LEU A 55 -3.75 -4.81 4.99
CA LEU A 55 -2.99 -4.15 3.94
C LEU A 55 -2.01 -5.11 3.28
N SER A 56 -1.41 -6.02 4.06
CA SER A 56 -0.50 -6.99 3.47
C SER A 56 -1.19 -7.89 2.45
N ASP A 57 -2.41 -8.31 2.74
CA ASP A 57 -3.18 -9.10 1.78
C ASP A 57 -3.50 -8.30 0.54
N LEU A 58 -3.85 -7.04 0.72
CA LEU A 58 -4.14 -6.16 -0.41
C LEU A 58 -2.92 -6.01 -1.30
N VAL A 59 -1.76 -5.73 -0.71
CA VAL A 59 -0.54 -5.55 -1.49
C VAL A 59 -0.15 -6.84 -2.20
N LYS A 60 -0.29 -7.98 -1.55
CA LYS A 60 0.04 -9.26 -2.16
C LYS A 60 -0.83 -9.56 -3.37
N SER A 61 -2.05 -9.02 -3.41
CA SER A 61 -2.94 -9.23 -4.53
C SER A 61 -2.62 -8.35 -5.73
N LEU A 62 -1.74 -7.37 -5.54
CA LEU A 62 -1.40 -6.43 -6.62
C LEU A 62 -0.15 -6.90 -7.34
N PRO A 63 -0.22 -7.10 -8.66
CA PRO A 63 0.91 -7.69 -9.38
C PRO A 63 2.12 -6.76 -9.50
N LEU A 64 1.93 -5.47 -9.28
CA LEU A 64 3.00 -4.49 -9.39
C LEU A 64 3.96 -4.53 -8.21
N PHE A 65 3.58 -5.17 -7.12
CA PHE A 65 4.35 -5.15 -5.90
C PHE A 65 4.80 -6.54 -5.51
N GLU A 66 5.99 -6.60 -4.93
CA GLU A 66 6.53 -7.82 -4.35
C GLU A 66 6.62 -7.63 -2.85
N THR A 67 6.33 -8.69 -2.09
CA THR A 67 6.40 -8.63 -0.64
C THR A 67 7.36 -9.68 -0.13
N ARG A 68 7.99 -9.38 1.00
CA ARG A 68 8.83 -10.35 1.70
C ARG A 68 8.74 -10.08 3.18
N ARG A 69 9.12 -11.08 3.96
CA ARG A 69 9.18 -10.92 5.41
C ARG A 69 10.61 -10.62 5.80
N GLY A 70 10.82 -9.43 6.36
CA GLY A 70 12.14 -9.02 6.81
C GLY A 70 12.36 -9.36 8.27
N GLU A 71 13.35 -8.71 8.86
CA GLU A 71 13.69 -8.94 10.25
C GLU A 71 12.53 -8.57 11.15
N GLY A 72 12.37 -9.28 12.26
CA GLY A 72 11.34 -9.00 13.22
C GLY A 72 9.94 -9.25 12.71
N ASN A 73 9.80 -10.13 11.72
CA ASN A 73 8.51 -10.46 11.11
C ASN A 73 7.82 -9.27 10.46
N GLN A 74 8.57 -8.26 10.09
CA GLN A 74 8.02 -7.11 9.39
C GLN A 74 7.87 -7.42 7.90
N VAL A 75 6.74 -7.04 7.33
CA VAL A 75 6.52 -7.21 5.91
C VAL A 75 7.12 -6.04 5.16
N GLU A 76 7.87 -6.33 4.12
CA GLU A 76 8.47 -5.32 3.26
C GLU A 76 7.89 -5.43 1.86
N VAL A 77 7.81 -4.29 1.18
CA VAL A 77 7.16 -4.18 -0.13
C VAL A 77 8.11 -3.50 -1.09
N ARG A 78 8.16 -4.01 -2.31
CA ARG A 78 8.97 -3.43 -3.37
C ARG A 78 8.14 -3.29 -4.64
N ARG A 79 8.38 -2.20 -5.38
CA ARG A 79 7.78 -2.02 -6.69
C ARG A 79 8.53 -2.85 -7.73
N LEU A 80 7.77 -3.44 -8.64
CA LEU A 80 8.34 -4.29 -9.69
C LEU A 80 8.42 -3.60 -11.05
N ASP A 81 7.96 -2.36 -11.15
CA ASP A 81 7.98 -1.66 -12.45
C ASP A 81 9.33 -1.07 -12.79
#